data_baa404246640e6f1395ed0866c18cde0
#
_entry.id   baa404246640e6f1395ed0866c18cde0
#
_cell.length_a   1.000
_cell.length_b   1.000
_cell.length_c   1.000
_cell.angle_alpha   90.00
_cell.angle_beta   90.00
_cell.angle_gamma   90.00
#
_symmetry.space_group_name_H-M   'P 1'
#
loop_
_entity.id
_entity.type
_entity.pdbx_description
1 polymer ?
#
loop_
_entity_poly.entity_id
_entity_poly.type
_entity_poly.pdbx_seq_one_letter_code
_entity_poly.pdbx_strand_id
1 'polypeptide(L)'
;MSQAQSILLESGTNELEIVTYTVGENLFSINVMKVREIINPFPVTTVPESHHAVEGVVQVRGEILPVINLATALNLKSTKPLDQTKFIISELNQMKVIFRVDEVHRIQRISWEQIDEPASLSMGLEETTSGIVKLDGQIILLLDYEKIVCEISGTGYDNKSLAGLEQKTDRAQKVIYIAEDSAMLRQILEETLSSAGYTKMNFFSNGAEALAQIEKLAKEQGEKMFEHIHLLITDIEMPKMDGHHLTKVVKDSEVMNRLPVIIFSSLITNELFHKGEAVGANAQVSKPDIQELIGLVDKLVL
;
A
#
# COMPACT_ATOMS: atom_id res chain seq x y z
N MET A 1 -26.59 12.69 -12.61
CA MET A 1 -25.63 11.99 -11.74
C MET A 1 -25.23 10.72 -12.47
N SER A 2 -24.01 10.60 -12.92
CA SER A 2 -23.57 9.58 -13.88
C SER A 2 -23.34 8.25 -13.17
N GLN A 3 -23.60 7.13 -13.86
CA GLN A 3 -23.35 5.76 -13.42
C GLN A 3 -21.91 5.49 -12.93
N ALA A 4 -20.95 6.36 -13.26
CA ALA A 4 -19.57 6.27 -12.78
C ALA A 4 -19.41 6.53 -11.28
N GLN A 5 -20.28 7.31 -10.64
CA GLN A 5 -20.22 7.59 -9.20
C GLN A 5 -20.82 6.48 -8.33
N SER A 6 -21.65 5.58 -8.89
CA SER A 6 -22.24 4.48 -8.12
C SER A 6 -21.31 3.27 -7.99
N ILE A 7 -20.27 3.18 -8.82
CA ILE A 7 -19.37 2.02 -8.91
C ILE A 7 -18.28 2.05 -7.81
N LEU A 8 -17.93 3.24 -7.33
CA LEU A 8 -16.97 3.43 -6.23
C LEU A 8 -17.55 3.18 -4.83
N LEU A 9 -18.86 2.91 -4.72
CA LEU A 9 -19.58 2.91 -3.44
C LEU A 9 -19.90 1.53 -2.86
N GLU A 10 -19.57 0.43 -3.53
CA GLU A 10 -19.68 -0.89 -2.91
C GLU A 10 -18.46 -1.15 -2.04
N SER A 11 -18.58 -0.83 -0.76
CA SER A 11 -17.53 -1.06 0.23
C SER A 11 -17.31 -2.56 0.43
N GLY A 12 -16.07 -3.02 0.23
CA GLY A 12 -15.66 -4.41 0.50
C GLY A 12 -15.93 -5.39 -0.63
N THR A 13 -15.89 -4.96 -1.90
CA THR A 13 -16.06 -5.85 -3.07
C THR A 13 -14.81 -6.67 -3.43
N ASN A 14 -13.69 -6.49 -2.75
CA ASN A 14 -12.43 -7.15 -3.08
C ASN A 14 -11.96 -6.93 -4.55
N GLU A 15 -12.30 -5.77 -5.13
CA GLU A 15 -11.95 -5.38 -6.50
C GLU A 15 -10.99 -4.21 -6.54
N LEU A 16 -10.16 -4.18 -7.57
CA LEU A 16 -9.14 -3.16 -7.85
C LEU A 16 -9.27 -2.67 -9.28
N GLU A 17 -9.19 -1.36 -9.50
CA GLU A 17 -9.03 -0.77 -10.83
C GLU A 17 -7.56 -0.40 -11.07
N ILE A 18 -6.99 -0.95 -12.13
CA ILE A 18 -5.60 -0.72 -12.52
C ILE A 18 -5.51 -0.02 -13.86
N VAL A 19 -4.54 0.90 -13.98
CA VAL A 19 -4.07 1.43 -15.27
C VAL A 19 -2.91 0.57 -15.72
N THR A 20 -3.01 -0.01 -16.92
CA THR A 20 -1.91 -0.77 -17.51
C THR A 20 -1.06 0.13 -18.40
N TYR A 21 0.25 -0.08 -18.37
CA TYR A 21 1.22 0.66 -19.16
C TYR A 21 2.44 -0.20 -19.48
N THR A 22 3.23 0.20 -20.46
CA THR A 22 4.47 -0.49 -20.84
C THR A 22 5.71 0.31 -20.51
N VAL A 23 6.77 -0.41 -20.16
CA VAL A 23 8.17 0.07 -20.08
C VAL A 23 9.05 -0.96 -20.77
N GLY A 24 9.68 -0.58 -21.87
CA GLY A 24 10.35 -1.54 -22.76
C GLY A 24 9.36 -2.55 -23.33
N GLU A 25 9.65 -3.83 -23.15
CA GLU A 25 8.79 -4.94 -23.62
C GLU A 25 7.85 -5.45 -22.50
N ASN A 26 7.90 -4.89 -21.31
CA ASN A 26 7.18 -5.40 -20.15
C ASN A 26 5.89 -4.59 -19.91
N LEU A 27 4.86 -5.30 -19.45
CA LEU A 27 3.56 -4.76 -19.11
C LEU A 27 3.45 -4.62 -17.58
N PHE A 28 3.17 -3.41 -17.14
CA PHE A 28 3.02 -3.05 -15.73
C PHE A 28 1.65 -2.46 -15.46
N SER A 29 1.33 -2.33 -14.18
CA SER A 29 0.13 -1.62 -13.78
C SER A 29 0.35 -0.80 -12.51
N ILE A 30 -0.53 0.19 -12.35
CA ILE A 30 -0.65 1.03 -11.17
C ILE A 30 -2.13 1.10 -10.78
N ASN A 31 -2.42 1.06 -9.48
CA ASN A 31 -3.77 1.30 -8.98
C ASN A 31 -4.26 2.68 -9.41
N VAL A 32 -5.46 2.76 -9.99
CA VAL A 32 -6.09 4.02 -10.41
C VAL A 32 -6.11 5.04 -9.28
N MET A 33 -6.32 4.60 -8.03
CA MET A 33 -6.37 5.48 -6.86
C MET A 33 -5.04 6.20 -6.57
N LYS A 34 -3.90 5.65 -7.01
CA LYS A 34 -2.57 6.29 -6.93
C LYS A 34 -2.32 7.28 -8.06
N VAL A 35 -3.14 7.27 -9.11
CA VAL A 35 -2.97 8.11 -10.28
C VAL A 35 -3.78 9.39 -10.13
N ARG A 36 -3.10 10.53 -10.12
CA ARG A 36 -3.74 11.85 -10.15
C ARG A 36 -4.10 12.27 -11.57
N GLU A 37 -3.16 12.08 -12.48
CA GLU A 37 -3.32 12.50 -13.87
C GLU A 37 -2.33 11.76 -14.78
N ILE A 38 -2.72 11.55 -16.04
CA ILE A 38 -1.83 11.04 -17.09
C ILE A 38 -1.74 12.13 -18.16
N ILE A 39 -0.51 12.58 -18.42
CA ILE A 39 -0.25 13.71 -19.30
C ILE A 39 0.82 13.39 -20.34
N ASN A 40 0.87 14.21 -21.38
CA ASN A 40 2.01 14.22 -22.29
C ASN A 40 3.24 14.79 -21.58
N PRO A 41 4.45 14.33 -21.93
CA PRO A 41 5.65 14.79 -21.28
C PRO A 41 5.93 16.27 -21.57
N PHE A 42 6.56 16.93 -20.60
CA PHE A 42 7.12 18.28 -20.72
C PHE A 42 8.65 18.19 -20.76
N PRO A 43 9.35 19.24 -21.23
CA PRO A 43 10.79 19.34 -21.07
C PRO A 43 11.18 19.24 -19.59
N VAL A 44 12.10 18.33 -19.30
CA VAL A 44 12.60 18.07 -17.95
C VAL A 44 13.81 18.92 -17.67
N THR A 45 13.82 19.63 -16.55
CA THR A 45 14.99 20.37 -16.06
C THR A 45 15.81 19.44 -15.17
N THR A 46 17.04 19.13 -15.59
CA THR A 46 17.94 18.23 -14.83
C THR A 46 18.34 18.87 -13.50
N VAL A 47 18.40 18.05 -12.45
CA VAL A 47 18.86 18.45 -11.12
C VAL A 47 20.22 17.82 -10.86
N PRO A 48 21.26 18.62 -10.52
CA PRO A 48 22.57 18.08 -10.18
C PRO A 48 22.51 17.13 -8.98
N GLU A 49 23.38 16.12 -8.97
CA GLU A 49 23.52 15.14 -7.86
C GLU A 49 22.25 14.39 -7.48
N SER A 50 21.24 14.35 -8.37
CA SER A 50 20.05 13.53 -8.17
C SER A 50 20.34 12.04 -8.35
N HIS A 51 19.49 11.21 -7.80
CA HIS A 51 19.55 9.75 -8.03
C HIS A 51 19.45 9.44 -9.54
N HIS A 52 20.16 8.43 -10.02
CA HIS A 52 20.28 8.11 -11.45
C HIS A 52 18.93 7.87 -12.16
N ALA A 53 17.90 7.40 -11.42
CA ALA A 53 16.55 7.21 -11.94
C ALA A 53 15.72 8.52 -12.00
N VAL A 54 16.19 9.61 -11.37
CA VAL A 54 15.54 10.93 -11.42
C VAL A 54 16.08 11.69 -12.63
N GLU A 55 15.27 11.89 -13.66
CA GLU A 55 15.65 12.68 -14.85
C GLU A 55 15.75 14.17 -14.56
N GLY A 56 15.06 14.65 -13.54
CA GLY A 56 15.01 16.04 -13.14
C GLY A 56 13.64 16.42 -12.58
N VAL A 57 13.24 17.67 -12.81
CA VAL A 57 11.96 18.22 -12.36
C VAL A 57 11.21 18.89 -13.51
N VAL A 58 9.87 18.91 -13.39
CA VAL A 58 8.98 19.67 -14.27
C VAL A 58 8.00 20.49 -13.45
N GLN A 59 7.55 21.62 -13.99
CA GLN A 59 6.49 22.40 -13.38
C GLN A 59 5.14 22.02 -14.00
N VAL A 60 4.23 21.50 -13.17
CA VAL A 60 2.87 21.18 -13.56
C VAL A 60 1.91 21.99 -12.70
N ARG A 61 1.07 22.84 -13.31
CA ARG A 61 0.06 23.67 -12.62
C ARG A 61 0.60 24.49 -11.43
N GLY A 62 1.86 24.93 -11.52
CA GLY A 62 2.50 25.73 -10.48
C GLY A 62 3.28 24.93 -9.42
N GLU A 63 3.15 23.61 -9.40
CA GLU A 63 3.90 22.71 -8.53
C GLU A 63 5.14 22.18 -9.27
N ILE A 64 6.25 22.04 -8.56
CA ILE A 64 7.49 21.44 -9.11
C ILE A 64 7.51 19.98 -8.67
N LEU A 65 7.50 19.08 -9.64
CA LEU A 65 7.41 17.63 -9.40
C LEU A 65 8.65 16.92 -9.95
N PRO A 66 9.24 15.97 -9.19
CA PRO A 66 10.34 15.13 -9.69
C PRO A 66 9.83 14.15 -10.74
N VAL A 67 10.65 13.87 -11.75
CA VAL A 67 10.39 12.91 -12.82
C VAL A 67 11.29 11.70 -12.63
N ILE A 68 10.69 10.56 -12.35
CA ILE A 68 11.34 9.26 -12.21
C ILE A 68 11.18 8.51 -13.54
N ASN A 69 12.29 8.13 -14.15
CA ASN A 69 12.30 7.23 -15.29
C ASN A 69 12.16 5.80 -14.82
N LEU A 70 10.99 5.20 -15.00
CA LEU A 70 10.74 3.82 -14.56
C LEU A 70 11.63 2.79 -15.26
N ALA A 71 11.99 3.01 -16.54
CA ALA A 71 12.92 2.13 -17.21
C ALA A 71 14.28 2.08 -16.50
N THR A 72 14.78 3.27 -16.11
CA THR A 72 16.05 3.37 -15.36
C THR A 72 15.92 2.80 -13.94
N ALA A 73 14.82 3.11 -13.24
CA ALA A 73 14.57 2.61 -11.88
C ALA A 73 14.50 1.08 -11.82
N LEU A 74 13.93 0.46 -12.86
CA LEU A 74 13.76 -1.00 -12.97
C LEU A 74 14.90 -1.70 -13.71
N ASN A 75 15.99 -0.99 -14.06
CA ASN A 75 17.08 -1.49 -14.88
C ASN A 75 16.62 -2.10 -16.23
N LEU A 76 15.58 -1.53 -16.81
CA LEU A 76 15.03 -1.95 -18.11
C LEU A 76 15.56 -1.03 -19.22
N LYS A 77 15.52 -1.56 -20.45
CA LYS A 77 15.84 -0.79 -21.63
C LYS A 77 14.57 -0.21 -22.23
N SER A 78 14.46 1.12 -22.26
CA SER A 78 13.50 1.83 -23.08
C SER A 78 14.26 2.66 -24.10
N THR A 79 13.84 2.60 -25.34
CA THR A 79 14.42 3.35 -26.47
C THR A 79 13.52 4.47 -26.93
N LYS A 80 12.34 4.65 -26.33
CA LYS A 80 11.41 5.71 -26.74
C LYS A 80 11.95 7.09 -26.33
N PRO A 81 12.02 8.04 -27.26
CA PRO A 81 12.35 9.43 -26.94
C PRO A 81 11.26 10.06 -26.05
N LEU A 82 11.61 11.11 -25.32
CA LEU A 82 10.72 11.72 -24.32
C LEU A 82 9.35 12.10 -24.90
N ASP A 83 9.31 12.68 -26.06
CA ASP A 83 8.08 13.14 -26.75
C ASP A 83 7.11 12.01 -27.14
N GLN A 84 7.57 10.76 -27.15
CA GLN A 84 6.77 9.56 -27.44
C GLN A 84 6.38 8.78 -26.16
N THR A 85 6.70 9.30 -24.99
CA THR A 85 6.40 8.69 -23.70
C THR A 85 5.16 9.31 -23.05
N LYS A 86 4.81 8.86 -21.85
CA LYS A 86 3.75 9.41 -21.03
C LYS A 86 4.26 9.66 -19.61
N PHE A 87 3.66 10.65 -18.97
CA PHE A 87 3.87 10.97 -17.58
C PHE A 87 2.64 10.55 -16.77
N ILE A 88 2.84 9.69 -15.78
CA ILE A 88 1.83 9.32 -14.78
C ILE A 88 2.16 10.14 -13.53
N ILE A 89 1.31 11.10 -13.19
CA ILE A 89 1.43 11.86 -11.95
C ILE A 89 0.77 11.06 -10.85
N SER A 90 1.54 10.73 -9.84
CA SER A 90 1.08 9.94 -8.68
C SER A 90 1.30 10.69 -7.38
N GLU A 91 0.46 10.39 -6.39
CA GLU A 91 0.66 10.87 -5.03
C GLU A 91 0.76 9.65 -4.10
N LEU A 92 1.91 9.49 -3.47
CA LEU A 92 2.29 8.36 -2.62
C LEU A 92 2.84 8.92 -1.31
N ASN A 93 2.29 8.50 -0.17
CA ASN A 93 2.76 8.97 1.14
C ASN A 93 2.87 10.50 1.22
N GLN A 94 1.88 11.24 0.69
CA GLN A 94 1.84 12.71 0.60
C GLN A 94 2.93 13.32 -0.31
N MET A 95 3.72 12.51 -1.00
CA MET A 95 4.68 12.97 -2.01
C MET A 95 4.09 12.85 -3.40
N LYS A 96 4.16 13.94 -4.17
CA LYS A 96 3.77 13.94 -5.58
C LYS A 96 4.99 13.68 -6.44
N VAL A 97 4.90 12.69 -7.30
CA VAL A 97 5.96 12.28 -8.23
C VAL A 97 5.40 12.03 -9.61
N ILE A 98 6.25 12.09 -10.61
CA ILE A 98 5.92 11.72 -11.98
C ILE A 98 6.70 10.47 -12.34
N PHE A 99 6.00 9.44 -12.80
CA PHE A 99 6.61 8.28 -13.43
C PHE A 99 6.57 8.43 -14.94
N ARG A 100 7.75 8.43 -15.58
CA ARG A 100 7.87 8.36 -17.02
C ARG A 100 7.74 6.89 -17.46
N VAL A 101 6.78 6.62 -18.36
CA VAL A 101 6.49 5.30 -18.94
C VAL A 101 6.43 5.40 -20.45
N ASP A 102 6.57 4.27 -21.17
CA ASP A 102 6.60 4.30 -22.63
C ASP A 102 5.22 4.54 -23.23
N GLU A 103 4.20 3.85 -22.76
CA GLU A 103 2.83 3.95 -23.25
C GLU A 103 1.82 3.58 -22.18
N VAL A 104 0.74 4.31 -22.09
CA VAL A 104 -0.37 3.98 -21.20
C VAL A 104 -1.51 3.39 -22.04
N HIS A 105 -2.08 2.29 -21.56
CA HIS A 105 -3.12 1.56 -22.30
C HIS A 105 -4.50 1.84 -21.71
N ARG A 106 -5.09 0.86 -21.03
CA ARG A 106 -6.49 0.91 -20.58
C ARG A 106 -6.60 0.74 -19.07
N ILE A 107 -7.71 1.20 -18.52
CA ILE A 107 -8.13 0.87 -17.17
C ILE A 107 -8.81 -0.50 -17.22
N GLN A 108 -8.48 -1.35 -16.27
CA GLN A 108 -9.05 -2.68 -16.12
C GLN A 108 -9.47 -2.88 -14.67
N ARG A 109 -10.59 -3.57 -14.47
CA ARG A 109 -11.05 -4.00 -13.15
C ARG A 109 -10.67 -5.45 -12.96
N ILE A 110 -10.02 -5.74 -11.84
CA ILE A 110 -9.59 -7.08 -11.43
C ILE A 110 -10.01 -7.34 -9.98
N SER A 111 -10.11 -8.61 -9.60
CA SER A 111 -10.23 -8.99 -8.20
C SER A 111 -8.84 -9.12 -7.57
N TRP A 112 -8.72 -8.75 -6.30
CA TRP A 112 -7.50 -9.00 -5.51
C TRP A 112 -7.12 -10.49 -5.47
N GLU A 113 -8.10 -11.41 -5.59
CA GLU A 113 -7.87 -12.85 -5.70
C GLU A 113 -7.12 -13.27 -6.96
N GLN A 114 -7.15 -12.44 -8.00
CA GLN A 114 -6.44 -12.69 -9.27
C GLN A 114 -4.98 -12.28 -9.21
N ILE A 115 -4.54 -11.67 -8.10
CA ILE A 115 -3.17 -11.21 -7.92
C ILE A 115 -2.36 -12.30 -7.22
N ASP A 116 -1.44 -12.89 -7.95
CA ASP A 116 -0.47 -13.85 -7.41
C ASP A 116 0.66 -13.09 -6.67
N GLU A 117 1.14 -13.66 -5.55
CA GLU A 117 2.30 -13.12 -4.84
C GLU A 117 3.61 -13.38 -5.60
N PRO A 118 4.54 -12.41 -5.66
CA PRO A 118 5.82 -12.57 -6.37
C PRO A 118 6.68 -13.69 -5.81
N ALA A 119 6.63 -13.93 -4.49
CA ALA A 119 7.39 -14.99 -3.79
C ALA A 119 7.14 -16.39 -4.34
N SER A 120 5.99 -16.63 -4.97
CA SER A 120 5.67 -17.91 -5.60
C SER A 120 6.48 -18.21 -6.87
N LEU A 121 7.15 -17.20 -7.45
CA LEU A 121 7.81 -17.30 -8.75
C LEU A 121 9.34 -17.20 -8.70
N SER A 122 9.93 -16.93 -7.53
CA SER A 122 11.36 -16.79 -7.19
C SER A 122 12.29 -16.23 -8.29
N MET A 123 13.36 -15.54 -7.93
CA MET A 123 14.45 -14.93 -8.70
C MET A 123 14.39 -13.40 -8.87
N GLY A 124 14.27 -12.63 -7.77
CA GLY A 124 14.51 -11.18 -7.80
C GLY A 124 13.29 -10.31 -8.20
N LEU A 125 12.13 -10.92 -8.47
CA LEU A 125 10.88 -10.17 -8.70
C LEU A 125 10.33 -9.52 -7.43
N GLU A 126 10.73 -10.05 -6.27
CA GLU A 126 10.24 -9.61 -4.95
C GLU A 126 10.73 -8.21 -4.55
N GLU A 127 11.76 -7.69 -5.23
CA GLU A 127 12.38 -6.43 -4.83
C GLU A 127 11.54 -5.21 -5.19
N THR A 128 10.79 -5.23 -6.29
CA THR A 128 10.04 -4.06 -6.79
C THR A 128 8.62 -4.37 -7.23
N THR A 129 8.17 -5.62 -7.11
CA THR A 129 6.85 -6.09 -7.56
C THR A 129 6.02 -6.51 -6.36
N SER A 130 4.84 -5.90 -6.18
CA SER A 130 3.88 -6.27 -5.12
C SER A 130 2.92 -7.38 -5.55
N GLY A 131 2.75 -7.61 -6.85
CA GLY A 131 1.83 -8.65 -7.36
C GLY A 131 1.99 -8.94 -8.84
N ILE A 132 1.39 -10.06 -9.25
CA ILE A 132 1.40 -10.53 -10.64
C ILE A 132 -0.03 -10.89 -11.05
N VAL A 133 -0.49 -10.36 -12.16
CA VAL A 133 -1.81 -10.64 -12.72
C VAL A 133 -1.67 -11.32 -14.07
N LYS A 134 -2.42 -12.38 -14.27
CA LYS A 134 -2.56 -13.04 -15.58
C LYS A 134 -3.89 -12.65 -16.19
N LEU A 135 -3.87 -11.85 -17.25
CA LEU A 135 -5.07 -11.34 -17.89
C LEU A 135 -4.94 -11.39 -19.41
N ASP A 136 -5.94 -11.94 -20.08
CA ASP A 136 -5.98 -12.08 -21.55
C ASP A 136 -4.72 -12.76 -22.15
N GLY A 137 -4.12 -13.71 -21.43
CA GLY A 137 -2.89 -14.39 -21.82
C GLY A 137 -1.60 -13.57 -21.64
N GLN A 138 -1.69 -12.39 -21.03
CA GLN A 138 -0.55 -11.52 -20.73
C GLN A 138 -0.25 -11.55 -19.22
N ILE A 139 1.02 -11.36 -18.88
CA ILE A 139 1.48 -11.17 -17.52
C ILE A 139 1.62 -9.67 -17.28
N ILE A 140 0.94 -9.17 -16.25
CA ILE A 140 0.98 -7.77 -15.81
C ILE A 140 1.64 -7.75 -14.43
N LEU A 141 2.69 -6.94 -14.27
CA LEU A 141 3.39 -6.77 -13.01
C LEU A 141 2.84 -5.54 -12.26
N LEU A 142 2.40 -5.73 -11.02
CA LEU A 142 2.07 -4.65 -10.10
C LEU A 142 3.35 -4.24 -9.38
N LEU A 143 3.72 -2.96 -9.47
CA LEU A 143 4.93 -2.45 -8.83
C LEU A 143 4.65 -1.93 -7.41
N ASP A 144 5.62 -2.11 -6.52
CA ASP A 144 5.69 -1.42 -5.22
C ASP A 144 6.27 -0.01 -5.43
N TYR A 145 5.39 0.95 -5.72
CA TYR A 145 5.77 2.34 -6.01
C TYR A 145 6.33 3.06 -4.78
N GLU A 146 5.82 2.72 -3.59
CA GLU A 146 6.29 3.29 -2.34
C GLU A 146 7.75 2.91 -2.10
N LYS A 147 8.08 1.64 -2.33
CA LYS A 147 9.45 1.16 -2.25
C LYS A 147 10.36 1.82 -3.26
N ILE A 148 9.94 1.92 -4.54
CA ILE A 148 10.70 2.59 -5.59
C ILE A 148 11.00 4.04 -5.21
N VAL A 149 10.00 4.79 -4.73
CA VAL A 149 10.17 6.18 -4.33
C VAL A 149 11.04 6.30 -3.08
N CYS A 150 10.89 5.41 -2.11
CA CYS A 150 11.69 5.37 -0.89
C CYS A 150 13.18 5.13 -1.19
N GLU A 151 13.49 4.17 -2.05
CA GLU A 151 14.87 3.89 -2.49
C GLU A 151 15.50 5.07 -3.23
N ILE A 152 14.75 5.73 -4.11
CA ILE A 152 15.22 6.88 -4.89
C ILE A 152 15.42 8.12 -4.02
N SER A 153 14.50 8.39 -3.09
CA SER A 153 14.56 9.58 -2.24
C SER A 153 15.61 9.48 -1.13
N GLY A 154 16.08 8.27 -0.82
CA GLY A 154 16.96 8.02 0.32
C GLY A 154 16.31 8.32 1.67
N THR A 155 15.04 8.68 1.67
CA THR A 155 14.25 8.88 2.88
C THR A 155 13.67 7.52 3.29
N GLY A 156 14.49 6.71 3.97
CA GLY A 156 13.92 5.62 4.76
C GLY A 156 12.89 6.20 5.74
N TYR A 157 11.93 5.41 6.17
CA TYR A 157 11.06 5.79 7.28
C TYR A 157 11.97 6.21 8.45
N ASP A 158 11.94 7.52 8.79
CA ASP A 158 12.94 8.11 9.66
C ASP A 158 12.68 7.64 11.10
N ASN A 159 13.47 6.66 11.58
CA ASN A 159 13.44 6.19 12.98
C ASN A 159 13.72 7.29 14.01
N LYS A 160 14.09 8.52 13.58
CA LYS A 160 14.31 9.66 14.47
C LYS A 160 13.03 10.15 15.15
N SER A 161 11.86 9.79 14.65
CA SER A 161 10.58 10.20 15.23
C SER A 161 10.22 9.47 16.54
N LEU A 162 10.98 8.44 16.93
CA LEU A 162 10.73 7.67 18.16
C LEU A 162 11.28 8.31 19.45
N ALA A 163 12.07 9.38 19.33
CA ALA A 163 12.62 10.09 20.48
C ALA A 163 11.50 10.81 21.24
N GLY A 164 11.05 10.25 22.37
CA GLY A 164 10.06 10.85 23.25
C GLY A 164 8.83 9.99 23.53
N LEU A 165 8.74 8.77 22.97
CA LEU A 165 7.66 7.85 23.31
C LEU A 165 7.78 7.38 24.77
N GLU A 166 6.76 7.67 25.57
CA GLU A 166 6.67 7.10 26.92
C GLU A 166 6.62 5.58 26.85
N GLN A 167 7.49 4.90 27.58
CA GLN A 167 7.44 3.46 27.71
C GLN A 167 6.31 3.08 28.67
N LYS A 168 5.27 2.42 28.15
CA LYS A 168 4.17 1.88 28.93
C LYS A 168 4.37 0.37 29.11
N THR A 169 4.42 -0.09 30.35
CA THR A 169 4.70 -1.51 30.70
C THR A 169 3.65 -2.49 30.15
N ASP A 170 2.42 -2.03 29.94
CA ASP A 170 1.32 -2.89 29.53
C ASP A 170 1.35 -3.24 28.03
N ARG A 171 2.13 -2.51 27.23
CA ARG A 171 2.28 -2.76 25.77
C ARG A 171 2.83 -4.15 25.47
N ALA A 172 3.78 -4.64 26.28
CA ALA A 172 4.41 -5.95 26.07
C ALA A 172 3.45 -7.15 26.21
N GLN A 173 2.28 -6.94 26.80
CA GLN A 173 1.26 -8.00 26.94
C GLN A 173 0.28 -8.04 25.78
N LYS A 174 0.21 -6.97 25.00
CA LYS A 174 -0.75 -6.85 23.90
C LYS A 174 -0.28 -7.61 22.66
N VAL A 175 -1.17 -8.39 22.10
CA VAL A 175 -0.93 -9.15 20.86
C VAL A 175 -1.55 -8.39 19.69
N ILE A 176 -0.74 -8.06 18.70
CA ILE A 176 -1.14 -7.30 17.52
C ILE A 176 -0.97 -8.18 16.28
N TYR A 177 -2.00 -8.28 15.47
CA TYR A 177 -1.93 -8.88 14.15
C TYR A 177 -1.77 -7.77 13.12
N ILE A 178 -0.88 -7.98 12.14
CA ILE A 178 -0.51 -6.98 11.14
C ILE A 178 -0.56 -7.63 9.78
N ALA A 179 -1.47 -7.17 8.93
CA ALA A 179 -1.56 -7.57 7.53
C ALA A 179 -0.95 -6.47 6.65
N GLU A 180 0.16 -6.79 5.99
CA GLU A 180 0.97 -5.86 5.17
C GLU A 180 1.74 -6.69 4.14
N ASP A 181 1.60 -6.40 2.84
CA ASP A 181 2.26 -7.14 1.77
C ASP A 181 3.72 -6.75 1.55
N SER A 182 4.09 -5.50 1.83
CA SER A 182 5.46 -5.01 1.71
C SER A 182 6.37 -5.56 2.81
N ALA A 183 7.36 -6.39 2.44
CA ALA A 183 8.34 -6.92 3.39
C ALA A 183 9.14 -5.82 4.09
N MET A 184 9.44 -4.72 3.38
CA MET A 184 10.13 -3.57 3.94
C MET A 184 9.27 -2.89 5.02
N LEU A 185 7.98 -2.66 4.75
CA LEU A 185 7.07 -2.03 5.71
C LEU A 185 6.81 -2.93 6.92
N ARG A 186 6.71 -4.25 6.75
CA ARG A 186 6.64 -5.18 7.88
C ARG A 186 7.83 -5.04 8.80
N GLN A 187 9.05 -4.98 8.26
CA GLN A 187 10.26 -4.79 9.06
C GLN A 187 10.25 -3.45 9.80
N ILE A 188 9.88 -2.36 9.15
CA ILE A 188 9.78 -1.04 9.75
C ILE A 188 8.75 -1.02 10.90
N LEU A 189 7.58 -1.61 10.68
CA LEU A 189 6.55 -1.73 11.72
C LEU A 189 7.04 -2.58 12.90
N GLU A 190 7.72 -3.70 12.63
CA GLU A 190 8.30 -4.55 13.66
C GLU A 190 9.33 -3.81 14.52
N GLU A 191 10.30 -3.14 13.89
CA GLU A 191 11.32 -2.36 14.59
C GLU A 191 10.72 -1.22 15.41
N THR A 192 9.75 -0.51 14.83
CA THR A 192 9.16 0.68 15.44
C THR A 192 8.23 0.33 16.59
N LEU A 193 7.31 -0.62 16.39
CA LEU A 193 6.40 -1.07 17.45
C LEU A 193 7.16 -1.79 18.57
N SER A 194 8.21 -2.56 18.25
CA SER A 194 9.09 -3.16 19.26
C SER A 194 9.80 -2.10 20.07
N SER A 195 10.32 -1.06 19.43
CA SER A 195 10.96 0.09 20.12
C SER A 195 9.98 0.85 21.01
N ALA A 196 8.69 0.87 20.65
CA ALA A 196 7.63 1.42 21.48
C ALA A 196 7.22 0.50 22.65
N GLY A 197 7.67 -0.78 22.66
CA GLY A 197 7.39 -1.74 23.72
C GLY A 197 6.34 -2.81 23.38
N TYR A 198 5.83 -2.84 22.15
CA TYR A 198 4.98 -3.92 21.66
C TYR A 198 5.84 -5.08 21.17
N THR A 199 5.83 -6.21 21.88
CA THR A 199 6.74 -7.35 21.61
C THR A 199 6.03 -8.58 21.06
N LYS A 200 4.71 -8.58 21.03
CA LYS A 200 3.90 -9.71 20.54
C LYS A 200 3.15 -9.31 19.27
N MET A 201 3.83 -9.48 18.14
CA MET A 201 3.28 -9.15 16.83
C MET A 201 3.26 -10.40 15.94
N ASN A 202 2.20 -10.54 15.15
CA ASN A 202 2.08 -11.58 14.13
C ASN A 202 1.84 -10.88 12.79
N PHE A 203 2.73 -11.13 11.85
CA PHE A 203 2.69 -10.52 10.52
C PHE A 203 2.13 -11.50 9.49
N PHE A 204 1.33 -10.97 8.57
CA PHE A 204 0.71 -11.70 7.46
C PHE A 204 0.97 -10.93 6.16
N SER A 205 1.24 -11.64 5.07
CA SER A 205 1.54 -11.03 3.79
C SER A 205 0.29 -10.58 3.00
N ASN A 206 -0.90 -10.93 3.47
CA ASN A 206 -2.16 -10.55 2.84
C ASN A 206 -3.34 -10.68 3.83
N GLY A 207 -4.46 -10.07 3.45
CA GLY A 207 -5.67 -10.09 4.29
C GLY A 207 -6.27 -11.48 4.47
N ALA A 208 -6.16 -12.36 3.48
CA ALA A 208 -6.72 -13.72 3.57
C ALA A 208 -6.00 -14.58 4.62
N GLU A 209 -4.66 -14.47 4.70
CA GLU A 209 -3.89 -15.17 5.74
C GLU A 209 -4.23 -14.64 7.14
N ALA A 210 -4.33 -13.32 7.30
CA ALA A 210 -4.72 -12.71 8.55
C ALA A 210 -6.12 -13.20 8.99
N LEU A 211 -7.08 -13.15 8.07
CA LEU A 211 -8.45 -13.62 8.33
C LEU A 211 -8.47 -15.07 8.75
N ALA A 212 -7.79 -15.96 8.04
CA ALA A 212 -7.75 -17.40 8.35
C ALA A 212 -7.25 -17.67 9.79
N GLN A 213 -6.24 -16.90 10.26
CA GLN A 213 -5.75 -17.04 11.62
C GLN A 213 -6.72 -16.47 12.66
N ILE A 214 -7.39 -15.35 12.37
CA ILE A 214 -8.40 -14.76 13.25
C ILE A 214 -9.60 -15.69 13.37
N GLU A 215 -10.11 -16.25 12.26
CA GLU A 215 -11.21 -17.20 12.24
C GLU A 215 -10.88 -18.50 12.99
N LYS A 216 -9.65 -19.00 12.80
CA LYS A 216 -9.17 -20.16 13.56
C LYS A 216 -9.21 -19.88 15.06
N LEU A 217 -8.69 -18.73 15.49
CA LEU A 217 -8.70 -18.32 16.89
C LEU A 217 -10.12 -18.16 17.42
N ALA A 218 -11.01 -17.51 16.66
CA ALA A 218 -12.43 -17.36 17.00
C ALA A 218 -13.14 -18.71 17.14
N LYS A 219 -12.86 -19.66 16.26
CA LYS A 219 -13.42 -21.03 16.31
C LYS A 219 -12.93 -21.83 17.51
N GLU A 220 -11.65 -21.69 17.87
CA GLU A 220 -11.04 -22.46 18.97
C GLU A 220 -11.38 -21.87 20.35
N GLN A 221 -11.46 -20.54 20.46
CA GLN A 221 -11.53 -19.82 21.74
C GLN A 221 -12.88 -19.11 21.97
N GLY A 222 -13.70 -18.92 20.94
CA GLY A 222 -14.91 -18.11 21.04
C GLY A 222 -14.60 -16.70 21.55
N GLU A 223 -15.38 -16.21 22.51
CA GLU A 223 -15.16 -14.87 23.11
C GLU A 223 -13.81 -14.71 23.82
N LYS A 224 -13.15 -15.80 24.22
CA LYS A 224 -11.81 -15.74 24.83
C LYS A 224 -10.72 -15.37 23.82
N MET A 225 -11.03 -15.30 22.53
CA MET A 225 -10.08 -14.87 21.53
C MET A 225 -9.46 -13.49 21.85
N PHE A 226 -10.20 -12.61 22.52
CA PHE A 226 -9.72 -11.26 22.89
C PHE A 226 -8.67 -11.26 24.01
N GLU A 227 -8.38 -12.41 24.63
CA GLU A 227 -7.21 -12.61 25.51
C GLU A 227 -5.94 -12.93 24.68
N HIS A 228 -6.10 -13.33 23.41
CA HIS A 228 -5.04 -13.78 22.52
C HIS A 228 -4.76 -12.84 21.34
N ILE A 229 -5.71 -11.98 20.98
CA ILE A 229 -5.56 -10.93 19.99
C ILE A 229 -6.24 -9.66 20.48
N HIS A 230 -5.53 -8.52 20.43
CA HIS A 230 -6.03 -7.25 20.96
C HIS A 230 -6.29 -6.22 19.88
N LEU A 231 -5.63 -6.34 18.73
CA LEU A 231 -5.71 -5.38 17.63
C LEU A 231 -5.34 -6.05 16.30
N LEU A 232 -6.04 -5.64 15.26
CA LEU A 232 -5.65 -5.86 13.87
C LEU A 232 -5.22 -4.52 13.27
N ILE A 233 -4.01 -4.48 12.69
CA ILE A 233 -3.55 -3.40 11.80
C ILE A 233 -3.53 -3.98 10.39
N THR A 234 -4.09 -3.27 9.41
CA THR A 234 -4.13 -3.75 8.03
C THR A 234 -3.81 -2.64 7.04
N ASP A 235 -3.01 -2.94 6.03
CA ASP A 235 -2.98 -2.13 4.82
C ASP A 235 -4.28 -2.31 4.03
N ILE A 236 -4.56 -1.40 3.10
CA ILE A 236 -5.65 -1.50 2.13
C ILE A 236 -5.23 -2.38 0.96
N GLU A 237 -4.09 -2.11 0.36
CA GLU A 237 -3.64 -2.74 -0.88
C GLU A 237 -2.83 -4.01 -0.59
N MET A 238 -3.50 -5.15 -0.64
CA MET A 238 -2.84 -6.45 -0.46
C MET A 238 -3.36 -7.48 -1.45
N PRO A 239 -2.51 -8.39 -1.96
CA PRO A 239 -2.95 -9.51 -2.78
C PRO A 239 -4.00 -10.38 -2.07
N LYS A 240 -4.80 -11.12 -2.84
CA LYS A 240 -5.84 -12.06 -2.39
C LYS A 240 -7.00 -11.41 -1.64
N MET A 241 -6.77 -10.50 -0.71
CA MET A 241 -7.81 -9.82 0.06
C MET A 241 -7.34 -8.44 0.50
N ASP A 242 -8.07 -7.40 0.12
CA ASP A 242 -7.82 -6.03 0.54
C ASP A 242 -8.22 -5.77 2.00
N GLY A 243 -7.65 -4.69 2.59
CA GLY A 243 -7.87 -4.37 3.99
C GLY A 243 -9.29 -3.90 4.33
N HIS A 244 -10.02 -3.32 3.39
CA HIS A 244 -11.42 -2.96 3.60
C HIS A 244 -12.29 -4.22 3.66
N HIS A 245 -12.05 -5.19 2.76
CA HIS A 245 -12.76 -6.46 2.76
C HIS A 245 -12.46 -7.26 4.04
N LEU A 246 -11.19 -7.35 4.42
CA LEU A 246 -10.77 -7.96 5.70
C LEU A 246 -11.49 -7.31 6.88
N THR A 247 -11.48 -5.97 6.95
CA THR A 247 -12.15 -5.22 8.03
C THR A 247 -13.63 -5.52 8.07
N LYS A 248 -14.30 -5.51 6.91
CA LYS A 248 -15.72 -5.80 6.81
C LYS A 248 -16.07 -7.20 7.32
N VAL A 249 -15.34 -8.24 6.87
CA VAL A 249 -15.57 -9.62 7.32
C VAL A 249 -15.39 -9.75 8.83
N VAL A 250 -14.37 -9.13 9.40
CA VAL A 250 -14.14 -9.12 10.85
C VAL A 250 -15.29 -8.41 11.58
N LYS A 251 -15.76 -7.27 11.07
CA LYS A 251 -16.80 -6.45 11.73
C LYS A 251 -18.22 -7.00 11.55
N ASP A 252 -18.48 -7.70 10.47
CA ASP A 252 -19.79 -8.35 10.22
C ASP A 252 -19.93 -9.66 11.00
N SER A 253 -18.87 -10.22 11.58
CA SER A 253 -18.88 -11.46 12.33
C SER A 253 -19.45 -11.26 13.74
N GLU A 254 -20.36 -12.14 14.18
CA GLU A 254 -20.90 -12.12 15.54
C GLU A 254 -19.85 -12.31 16.63
N VAL A 255 -18.76 -13.04 16.33
CA VAL A 255 -17.71 -13.37 17.31
C VAL A 255 -16.54 -12.38 17.25
N MET A 256 -16.15 -11.94 16.03
CA MET A 256 -14.93 -11.14 15.82
C MET A 256 -15.16 -9.62 15.84
N ASN A 257 -16.41 -9.13 15.76
CA ASN A 257 -16.75 -7.70 15.55
C ASN A 257 -16.18 -6.75 16.62
N ARG A 258 -15.90 -7.25 17.82
CA ARG A 258 -15.31 -6.46 18.91
C ARG A 258 -13.80 -6.24 18.74
N LEU A 259 -13.13 -7.00 17.85
CA LEU A 259 -11.71 -6.82 17.59
C LEU A 259 -11.46 -5.41 17.00
N PRO A 260 -10.66 -4.55 17.65
CA PRO A 260 -10.31 -3.28 17.08
C PRO A 260 -9.51 -3.46 15.79
N VAL A 261 -9.79 -2.60 14.79
CA VAL A 261 -9.10 -2.61 13.50
C VAL A 261 -8.61 -1.20 13.20
N ILE A 262 -7.31 -1.07 12.90
CA ILE A 262 -6.70 0.14 12.35
C ILE A 262 -6.33 -0.13 10.89
N ILE A 263 -6.78 0.74 9.99
CA ILE A 263 -6.29 0.78 8.61
C ILE A 263 -5.07 1.70 8.57
N PHE A 264 -3.92 1.19 8.12
CA PHE A 264 -2.67 1.92 7.97
C PHE A 264 -2.20 1.83 6.53
N SER A 265 -2.46 2.86 5.71
CA SER A 265 -2.25 2.79 4.27
C SER A 265 -1.74 4.11 3.67
N SER A 266 -1.02 4.00 2.56
CA SER A 266 -0.62 5.14 1.72
C SER A 266 -1.80 5.77 0.97
N LEU A 267 -2.91 5.05 0.88
CA LEU A 267 -4.11 5.43 0.14
C LEU A 267 -5.24 5.93 1.07
N ILE A 268 -5.01 6.95 1.88
CA ILE A 268 -6.09 7.58 2.65
C ILE A 268 -6.55 8.87 1.95
N THR A 269 -7.39 8.71 0.94
CA THR A 269 -8.18 9.80 0.36
C THR A 269 -9.49 9.99 1.14
N ASN A 270 -10.16 11.14 0.99
CA ASN A 270 -11.46 11.35 1.64
C ASN A 270 -12.47 10.23 1.33
N GLU A 271 -12.49 9.73 0.09
CA GLU A 271 -13.39 8.65 -0.35
C GLU A 271 -13.05 7.32 0.33
N LEU A 272 -11.76 6.97 0.41
CA LEU A 272 -11.30 5.75 1.08
C LEU A 272 -11.43 5.86 2.61
N PHE A 273 -11.27 7.06 3.17
CA PHE A 273 -11.53 7.30 4.58
C PHE A 273 -12.99 6.98 4.92
N HIS A 274 -13.95 7.49 4.14
CA HIS A 274 -15.37 7.16 4.32
C HIS A 274 -15.66 5.67 4.08
N LYS A 275 -14.95 5.04 3.15
CA LYS A 275 -15.06 3.59 2.94
C LYS A 275 -14.59 2.81 4.16
N GLY A 276 -13.46 3.19 4.76
CA GLY A 276 -12.95 2.58 5.98
C GLY A 276 -13.90 2.75 7.17
N GLU A 277 -14.52 3.93 7.33
CA GLU A 277 -15.58 4.14 8.32
C GLU A 277 -16.78 3.21 8.06
N ALA A 278 -17.23 3.12 6.80
CA ALA A 278 -18.39 2.33 6.40
C ALA A 278 -18.19 0.81 6.65
N VAL A 279 -16.96 0.28 6.54
CA VAL A 279 -16.65 -1.11 6.88
C VAL A 279 -16.38 -1.33 8.38
N GLY A 280 -16.44 -0.29 9.19
CA GLY A 280 -16.34 -0.36 10.65
C GLY A 280 -14.92 -0.31 11.22
N ALA A 281 -13.94 0.22 10.49
CA ALA A 281 -12.60 0.46 11.03
C ALA A 281 -12.67 1.39 12.26
N ASN A 282 -11.89 1.08 13.29
CA ASN A 282 -11.85 1.87 14.52
C ASN A 282 -10.99 3.13 14.39
N ALA A 283 -9.99 3.08 13.52
CA ALA A 283 -9.16 4.22 13.14
C ALA A 283 -8.52 4.00 11.78
N GLN A 284 -8.05 5.08 11.18
CA GLN A 284 -7.33 5.06 9.91
C GLN A 284 -6.17 6.03 10.00
N VAL A 285 -4.99 5.59 9.57
CA VAL A 285 -3.74 6.38 9.60
C VAL A 285 -3.06 6.32 8.26
N SER A 286 -2.65 7.48 7.77
CA SER A 286 -1.87 7.57 6.53
C SER A 286 -0.41 7.19 6.78
N LYS A 287 0.15 6.30 5.96
CA LYS A 287 1.60 6.10 5.90
C LYS A 287 2.26 7.42 5.48
N PRO A 288 3.40 7.82 6.05
CA PRO A 288 4.26 7.09 6.97
C PRO A 288 4.09 7.47 8.46
N ASP A 289 2.94 7.98 8.90
CA ASP A 289 2.78 8.52 10.27
C ASP A 289 2.69 7.41 11.34
N ILE A 290 3.86 6.86 11.70
CA ILE A 290 3.96 5.80 12.71
C ILE A 290 3.74 6.34 14.14
N GLN A 291 3.99 7.62 14.41
CA GLN A 291 3.71 8.20 15.72
C GLN A 291 2.21 8.26 16.01
N GLU A 292 1.43 8.70 15.04
CA GLU A 292 -0.02 8.67 15.11
C GLU A 292 -0.53 7.25 15.28
N LEU A 293 0.04 6.29 14.51
CA LEU A 293 -0.30 4.87 14.62
C LEU A 293 -0.11 4.36 16.06
N ILE A 294 1.06 4.59 16.68
CA ILE A 294 1.33 4.15 18.06
C ILE A 294 0.34 4.78 19.05
N GLY A 295 0.04 6.07 18.90
CA GLY A 295 -0.95 6.76 19.72
C GLY A 295 -2.34 6.15 19.64
N LEU A 296 -2.76 5.73 18.45
CA LEU A 296 -4.05 5.07 18.24
C LEU A 296 -4.04 3.62 18.73
N VAL A 297 -2.94 2.90 18.55
CA VAL A 297 -2.77 1.56 19.16
C VAL A 297 -2.94 1.66 20.67
N ASP A 298 -2.25 2.58 21.33
CA ASP A 298 -2.40 2.80 22.79
C ASP A 298 -3.85 3.06 23.20
N LYS A 299 -4.53 3.94 22.46
CA LYS A 299 -5.92 4.32 22.74
C LYS A 299 -6.90 3.14 22.64
N LEU A 300 -6.62 2.18 21.77
CA LEU A 300 -7.52 1.07 21.51
C LEU A 300 -7.24 -0.17 22.37
N VAL A 301 -6.00 -0.35 22.85
CA VAL A 301 -5.62 -1.58 23.56
C VAL A 301 -5.21 -1.40 25.01
N LEU A 302 -4.91 -0.16 25.45
CA LEU A 302 -4.57 0.16 26.84
C LEU A 302 -5.75 0.78 27.58
#